data_1bac92480954c26f9a61fa630a712812
#
_entry.id   1bac92480954c26f9a61fa630a712812
#
_cell.length_a   1.000
_cell.length_b   1.000
_cell.length_c   1.000
_cell.angle_alpha   90.00
_cell.angle_beta   90.00
_cell.angle_gamma   90.00
#
_symmetry.space_group_name_H-M   'P 1'
#
loop_
_entity.id
_entity.type
_entity.pdbx_description
1 polymer ?
#
loop_
_entity_poly.entity_id
_entity_poly.type
_entity_poly.pdbx_seq_one_letter_code
_entity_poly.pdbx_strand_id
1 'polypeptide(L)'
;MMLILILIVLSFIHFYWALGGKYALDKALPTDSQGNRLLNPSAFITFMVGLILLSFAYVAYQLYIGEVSVWIIKIGLGLAILFFLRAVGDFNMVGLFKKIKNTEFSKYDTWVYIPLCLLISINFLLLLV
;
A
#
# COMPACT_ATOMS: atom_id res chain seq x y z
N MET A 1 8.32 -14.62 2.64
CA MET A 1 7.48 -14.73 3.86
C MET A 1 7.13 -13.37 4.46
N MET A 2 8.11 -12.49 4.61
CA MET A 2 7.86 -11.13 5.13
C MET A 2 6.84 -10.35 4.30
N LEU A 3 6.92 -10.42 2.97
CA LEU A 3 5.97 -9.75 2.09
C LEU A 3 4.53 -10.18 2.35
N ILE A 4 4.30 -11.48 2.53
CA ILE A 4 2.98 -12.02 2.78
C ILE A 4 2.43 -11.47 4.10
N LEU A 5 3.24 -11.44 5.14
CA LEU A 5 2.84 -10.89 6.44
C LEU A 5 2.51 -9.40 6.36
N ILE A 6 3.31 -8.63 5.64
CA ILE A 6 3.08 -7.19 5.47
C ILE A 6 1.71 -6.97 4.80
N LEU A 7 1.43 -7.70 3.72
CA LEU A 7 0.17 -7.53 3.00
C LEU A 7 -1.03 -7.96 3.84
N ILE A 8 -0.91 -9.03 4.62
CA ILE A 8 -1.98 -9.47 5.51
C ILE A 8 -2.26 -8.43 6.59
N VAL A 9 -1.21 -7.88 7.20
CA VAL A 9 -1.36 -6.85 8.24
C VAL A 9 -2.02 -5.61 7.65
N LEU A 10 -1.59 -5.16 6.47
CA LEU A 10 -2.21 -4.01 5.81
C LEU A 10 -3.69 -4.27 5.49
N SER A 11 -4.02 -5.48 5.07
CA SER A 11 -5.41 -5.87 4.80
C SER A 11 -6.26 -5.75 6.06
N PHE A 12 -5.79 -6.29 7.19
CA PHE A 12 -6.54 -6.22 8.45
C PHE A 12 -6.69 -4.80 8.95
N ILE A 13 -5.69 -3.94 8.74
CA ILE A 13 -5.80 -2.52 9.10
C ILE A 13 -6.94 -1.87 8.31
N HIS A 14 -7.07 -2.18 7.03
CA HIS A 14 -8.16 -1.65 6.22
C HIS A 14 -9.52 -2.17 6.68
N PHE A 15 -9.61 -3.45 7.05
CA PHE A 15 -10.84 -3.99 7.62
C PHE A 15 -11.21 -3.31 8.94
N TYR A 16 -10.21 -3.03 9.79
CA TYR A 16 -10.42 -2.30 11.03
C TYR A 16 -11.03 -0.91 10.76
N TRP A 17 -10.48 -0.18 9.78
CA TRP A 17 -11.02 1.13 9.41
C TRP A 17 -12.41 1.02 8.81
N ALA A 18 -12.67 -0.02 8.02
CA ALA A 18 -14.00 -0.25 7.42
C ALA A 18 -15.07 -0.51 8.50
N LEU A 19 -14.69 -1.14 9.61
CA LEU A 19 -15.59 -1.40 10.73
C LEU A 19 -15.79 -0.20 11.65
N GLY A 20 -15.19 0.95 11.32
CA GLY A 20 -15.34 2.18 12.07
C GLY A 20 -14.17 2.54 12.96
N GLY A 21 -13.08 1.78 12.92
CA GLY A 21 -11.87 2.11 13.64
C GLY A 21 -11.23 3.38 13.12
N LYS A 22 -10.72 4.21 14.01
CA LYS A 22 -10.15 5.52 13.64
C LYS A 22 -8.68 5.65 13.98
N TYR A 23 -8.10 4.68 14.64
CA TYR A 23 -6.69 4.75 15.03
C TYR A 23 -5.80 4.84 13.79
N ALA A 24 -4.90 5.80 13.78
CA ALA A 24 -3.95 6.06 12.69
C ALA A 24 -4.60 6.40 11.34
N LEU A 25 -5.94 6.50 11.26
CA LEU A 25 -6.60 6.81 9.99
C LEU A 25 -6.19 8.20 9.48
N ASP A 26 -6.11 9.19 10.37
CA ASP A 26 -5.70 10.54 10.00
C ASP A 26 -4.28 10.60 9.46
N LYS A 27 -3.44 9.64 9.87
CA LYS A 27 -2.05 9.56 9.43
C LYS A 27 -1.89 8.82 8.12
N ALA A 28 -2.90 8.05 7.73
CA ALA A 28 -2.88 7.24 6.51
C ALA A 28 -3.53 7.93 5.32
N LEU A 29 -4.33 8.97 5.54
CA LEU A 29 -5.04 9.69 4.48
C LEU A 29 -4.31 10.99 4.14
N PRO A 30 -4.09 11.27 2.84
CA PRO A 30 -3.46 12.52 2.43
C PRO A 30 -4.27 13.74 2.87
N THR A 31 -3.57 14.76 3.33
CA THR A 31 -4.16 16.02 3.72
C THR A 31 -3.50 17.18 2.96
N ASP A 32 -4.21 18.29 2.82
CA ASP A 32 -3.63 19.50 2.26
C ASP A 32 -2.77 20.21 3.31
N SER A 33 -2.18 21.36 2.94
CA SER A 33 -1.31 22.11 3.83
C SER A 33 -2.04 22.72 5.03
N GLN A 34 -3.38 22.74 5.00
CA GLN A 34 -4.21 23.26 6.08
C GLN A 34 -4.75 22.14 6.97
N GLY A 35 -4.38 20.89 6.69
CA GLY A 35 -4.81 19.75 7.47
C GLY A 35 -6.14 19.13 7.06
N ASN A 36 -6.75 19.61 5.96
CA ASN A 36 -8.01 19.06 5.48
C ASN A 36 -7.78 17.78 4.70
N ARG A 37 -8.61 16.77 4.95
CA ARG A 37 -8.54 15.51 4.20
C ARG A 37 -9.03 15.73 2.78
N LEU A 38 -8.23 15.26 1.80
CA LEU A 38 -8.60 15.30 0.39
C LEU A 38 -9.30 14.03 -0.05
N LEU A 39 -9.12 12.92 0.68
CA LEU A 39 -9.78 11.66 0.45
C LEU A 39 -10.59 11.27 1.67
N ASN A 40 -11.84 10.92 1.45
CA ASN A 40 -12.76 10.48 2.50
C ASN A 40 -13.42 9.19 2.04
N PRO A 41 -12.66 8.08 1.99
CA PRO A 41 -13.21 6.84 1.47
C PRO A 41 -14.34 6.30 2.34
N SER A 42 -15.37 5.74 1.71
CA SER A 42 -16.46 5.08 2.42
C SER A 42 -15.96 3.78 3.07
N ALA A 43 -16.73 3.26 4.03
CA ALA A 43 -16.44 1.97 4.62
C ALA A 43 -16.41 0.85 3.57
N PHE A 44 -17.29 0.92 2.57
CA PHE A 44 -17.33 -0.06 1.49
C PHE A 44 -16.02 -0.06 0.67
N ILE A 45 -15.54 1.13 0.29
CA ILE A 45 -14.29 1.24 -0.48
C ILE A 45 -13.11 0.75 0.35
N THR A 46 -13.05 1.11 1.62
CA THR A 46 -11.98 0.67 2.52
C THR A 46 -11.98 -0.85 2.67
N PHE A 47 -13.16 -1.46 2.82
CA PHE A 47 -13.29 -2.90 2.87
C PHE A 47 -12.80 -3.56 1.58
N MET A 48 -13.15 -2.98 0.43
CA MET A 48 -12.70 -3.50 -0.88
C MET A 48 -11.18 -3.44 -1.01
N VAL A 49 -10.55 -2.37 -0.55
CA VAL A 49 -9.08 -2.28 -0.55
C VAL A 49 -8.47 -3.39 0.32
N GLY A 50 -9.09 -3.68 1.47
CA GLY A 50 -8.64 -4.79 2.31
C GLY A 50 -8.71 -6.12 1.57
N LEU A 51 -9.80 -6.38 0.84
CA LEU A 51 -9.92 -7.60 0.03
C LEU A 51 -8.88 -7.66 -1.09
N ILE A 52 -8.62 -6.53 -1.73
CA ILE A 52 -7.60 -6.45 -2.78
C ILE A 52 -6.22 -6.76 -2.22
N LEU A 53 -5.89 -6.23 -1.03
CA LEU A 53 -4.62 -6.51 -0.38
C LEU A 53 -4.48 -7.99 0.00
N LEU A 54 -5.57 -8.64 0.43
CA LEU A 54 -5.56 -10.09 0.64
C LEU A 54 -5.27 -10.85 -0.64
N SER A 55 -5.84 -10.41 -1.75
CA SER A 55 -5.56 -11.00 -3.07
C SER A 55 -4.09 -10.86 -3.43
N PHE A 56 -3.48 -9.72 -3.12
CA PHE A 56 -2.05 -9.51 -3.35
C PHE A 56 -1.21 -10.46 -2.48
N ALA A 57 -1.63 -10.71 -1.25
CA ALA A 57 -0.96 -11.68 -0.38
C ALA A 57 -1.03 -13.09 -0.96
N TYR A 58 -2.16 -13.45 -1.57
CA TYR A 58 -2.31 -14.74 -2.26
C TYR A 58 -1.33 -14.84 -3.44
N VAL A 59 -1.21 -13.79 -4.24
CA VAL A 59 -0.25 -13.77 -5.35
C VAL A 59 1.18 -13.95 -4.83
N ALA A 60 1.53 -13.23 -3.77
CA ALA A 60 2.86 -13.36 -3.16
C ALA A 60 3.10 -14.77 -2.65
N TYR A 61 2.09 -15.41 -2.06
CA TYR A 61 2.20 -16.78 -1.58
C TYR A 61 2.45 -17.75 -2.74
N GLN A 62 1.71 -17.61 -3.85
CA GLN A 62 1.90 -18.46 -5.03
C GLN A 62 3.30 -18.30 -5.60
N LEU A 63 3.80 -17.08 -5.67
CA LEU A 63 5.16 -16.84 -6.13
C LEU A 63 6.20 -17.45 -5.17
N TYR A 64 5.94 -17.35 -3.86
CA TYR A 64 6.85 -17.86 -2.84
C TYR A 64 7.00 -19.39 -2.90
N ILE A 65 5.88 -20.12 -3.08
CA ILE A 65 5.92 -21.58 -3.14
C ILE A 65 6.28 -22.13 -4.51
N GLY A 66 6.45 -21.24 -5.53
CA GLY A 66 6.80 -21.66 -6.87
C GLY A 66 5.65 -22.19 -7.72
N GLU A 67 4.42 -22.10 -7.24
CA GLU A 67 3.21 -22.48 -7.98
C GLU A 67 2.82 -21.37 -8.96
N VAL A 68 3.67 -21.14 -9.96
CA VAL A 68 3.52 -19.97 -10.83
C VAL A 68 2.93 -20.36 -12.18
N SER A 69 1.94 -19.57 -12.62
CA SER A 69 1.46 -19.55 -14.00
C SER A 69 1.90 -18.24 -14.66
N VAL A 70 1.72 -18.15 -15.97
CA VAL A 70 2.02 -16.92 -16.70
C VAL A 70 1.23 -15.75 -16.12
N TRP A 71 -0.02 -15.99 -15.71
CA TRP A 71 -0.87 -14.94 -15.13
C TRP A 71 -0.36 -14.46 -13.79
N ILE A 72 0.08 -15.38 -12.93
CA ILE A 72 0.65 -15.01 -11.62
C ILE A 72 1.90 -14.18 -11.78
N ILE A 73 2.78 -14.54 -12.74
CA ILE A 73 3.99 -13.76 -13.01
C ILE A 73 3.64 -12.36 -13.49
N LYS A 74 2.68 -12.22 -14.42
CA LYS A 74 2.25 -10.92 -14.92
C LYS A 74 1.65 -10.06 -13.83
N ILE A 75 0.81 -10.64 -12.98
CA ILE A 75 0.19 -9.91 -11.86
C ILE A 75 1.28 -9.47 -10.87
N GLY A 76 2.22 -10.35 -10.54
CA GLY A 76 3.32 -10.01 -9.64
C GLY A 76 4.16 -8.84 -10.16
N LEU A 77 4.47 -8.85 -11.46
CA LEU A 77 5.20 -7.73 -12.07
C LEU A 77 4.39 -6.44 -12.01
N GLY A 78 3.09 -6.53 -12.30
CA GLY A 78 2.20 -5.38 -12.19
C GLY A 78 2.14 -4.81 -10.78
N LEU A 79 2.12 -5.69 -9.76
CA LEU A 79 2.13 -5.26 -8.37
C LEU A 79 3.45 -4.60 -7.98
N ALA A 80 4.58 -5.11 -8.47
CA ALA A 80 5.87 -4.47 -8.23
C ALA A 80 5.88 -3.05 -8.79
N ILE A 81 5.36 -2.87 -10.00
CA ILE A 81 5.26 -1.56 -10.63
C ILE A 81 4.29 -0.66 -9.84
N LEU A 82 3.15 -1.19 -9.43
CA LEU A 82 2.14 -0.44 -8.68
C LEU A 82 2.72 0.14 -7.39
N PHE A 83 3.39 -0.68 -6.59
CA PHE A 83 3.96 -0.22 -5.34
C PHE A 83 5.14 0.72 -5.56
N PHE A 84 5.91 0.52 -6.61
CA PHE A 84 6.97 1.47 -6.98
C PHE A 84 6.37 2.83 -7.32
N LEU A 85 5.31 2.87 -8.13
CA LEU A 85 4.65 4.12 -8.48
C LEU A 85 4.04 4.80 -7.25
N ARG A 86 3.53 4.02 -6.30
CA ARG A 86 3.02 4.56 -5.04
C ARG A 86 4.13 5.24 -4.25
N ALA A 87 5.34 4.70 -4.28
CA ALA A 87 6.48 5.31 -3.59
C ALA A 87 6.92 6.60 -4.27
N VAL A 88 6.90 6.64 -5.61
CA VAL A 88 7.16 7.88 -6.35
C VAL A 88 6.07 8.91 -6.08
N GLY A 89 4.80 8.49 -6.11
CA GLY A 89 3.67 9.30 -5.71
C GLY A 89 3.14 10.23 -6.79
N ASP A 90 2.32 11.19 -6.37
CA ASP A 90 1.63 12.10 -7.27
C ASP A 90 2.35 13.44 -7.45
N PHE A 91 3.57 13.58 -6.92
CA PHE A 91 4.41 14.78 -6.96
C PHE A 91 3.86 15.97 -6.19
N ASN A 92 2.79 15.80 -5.44
CA ASN A 92 2.19 16.86 -4.64
C ASN A 92 2.13 16.50 -3.16
N MET A 93 1.31 15.51 -2.79
CA MET A 93 1.07 15.14 -1.39
C MET A 93 1.70 13.81 -1.01
N VAL A 94 1.97 12.93 -1.97
CA VAL A 94 2.34 11.54 -1.76
C VAL A 94 3.62 11.24 -2.51
N GLY A 95 4.53 10.48 -1.89
CA GLY A 95 5.70 9.92 -2.53
C GLY A 95 6.97 10.75 -2.36
N LEU A 96 8.03 10.30 -3.04
CA LEU A 96 9.38 10.88 -2.89
C LEU A 96 9.45 12.33 -3.36
N PHE A 97 8.67 12.68 -4.37
CA PHE A 97 8.76 14.01 -5.00
C PHE A 97 7.59 14.91 -4.61
N LYS A 98 6.93 14.61 -3.49
CA LYS A 98 5.79 15.41 -3.03
C LYS A 98 6.20 16.81 -2.68
N LYS A 99 5.30 17.77 -2.89
CA LYS A 99 5.51 19.19 -2.58
C LYS A 99 5.03 19.55 -1.18
N ILE A 100 3.92 18.97 -0.72
CA ILE A 100 3.37 19.21 0.60
C ILE A 100 4.09 18.31 1.61
N LYS A 101 4.93 18.89 2.46
CA LYS A 101 5.80 18.14 3.37
C LYS A 101 5.57 18.46 4.84
N ASN A 102 4.67 19.40 5.15
CA ASN A 102 4.49 19.89 6.51
C ASN A 102 3.29 19.28 7.24
N THR A 103 2.64 18.28 6.65
CA THR A 103 1.50 17.59 7.28
C THR A 103 1.96 16.36 8.05
N GLU A 104 1.13 15.88 8.98
CA GLU A 104 1.40 14.64 9.69
C GLU A 104 1.45 13.45 8.72
N PHE A 105 0.52 13.40 7.75
CA PHE A 105 0.55 12.37 6.70
C PHE A 105 1.89 12.39 5.96
N SER A 106 2.40 13.57 5.60
CA SER A 106 3.67 13.69 4.87
C SER A 106 4.84 13.09 5.64
N LYS A 107 4.89 13.29 6.96
CA LYS A 107 5.93 12.70 7.80
C LYS A 107 5.88 11.19 7.77
N TYR A 108 4.67 10.61 7.93
CA TYR A 108 4.49 9.15 7.89
C TYR A 108 4.73 8.61 6.49
N ASP A 109 4.36 9.35 5.44
CA ASP A 109 4.64 8.95 4.07
C ASP A 109 6.14 8.79 3.87
N THR A 110 6.93 9.80 4.27
CA THR A 110 8.39 9.76 4.09
C THR A 110 9.06 8.65 4.88
N TRP A 111 8.66 8.45 6.15
CA TRP A 111 9.38 7.54 7.04
C TRP A 111 8.82 6.13 7.07
N VAL A 112 7.57 5.94 6.70
CA VAL A 112 6.90 4.64 6.79
C VAL A 112 6.42 4.18 5.42
N TYR A 113 5.59 4.98 4.73
CA TYR A 113 4.88 4.51 3.54
C TYR A 113 5.79 4.37 2.33
N ILE A 114 6.70 5.31 2.10
CA ILE A 114 7.66 5.21 1.00
C ILE A 114 8.58 4.00 1.18
N PRO A 115 9.26 3.84 2.34
CA PRO A 115 10.08 2.65 2.54
C PRO A 115 9.28 1.36 2.46
N LEU A 116 8.04 1.36 2.99
CA LEU A 116 7.18 0.18 2.97
C LEU A 116 6.81 -0.20 1.54
N CYS A 117 6.39 0.76 0.73
CA CYS A 117 6.02 0.49 -0.67
C CYS A 117 7.22 0.04 -1.49
N LEU A 118 8.40 0.64 -1.28
CA LEU A 118 9.62 0.18 -1.93
C LEU A 118 9.99 -1.23 -1.51
N LEU A 119 9.86 -1.55 -0.24
CA LEU A 119 10.13 -2.89 0.27
C LEU A 119 9.20 -3.92 -0.38
N ILE A 120 7.90 -3.61 -0.47
CA ILE A 120 6.92 -4.49 -1.12
C ILE A 120 7.28 -4.68 -2.60
N SER A 121 7.60 -3.60 -3.31
CA SER A 121 7.97 -3.65 -4.73
C SER A 121 9.20 -4.52 -4.94
N ILE A 122 10.24 -4.29 -4.16
CA ILE A 122 11.50 -5.06 -4.27
C ILE A 122 11.25 -6.53 -3.98
N ASN A 123 10.45 -6.84 -2.96
CA ASN A 123 10.16 -8.24 -2.61
C ASN A 123 9.40 -8.94 -3.73
N PHE A 124 8.44 -8.28 -4.39
CA PHE A 124 7.78 -8.87 -5.55
C PHE A 124 8.77 -9.14 -6.67
N LEU A 125 9.68 -8.20 -6.95
CA LEU A 125 10.70 -8.41 -7.99
C LEU A 125 11.62 -9.57 -7.65
N LEU A 126 12.02 -9.71 -6.38
CA LEU A 126 12.88 -10.81 -5.97
C LEU A 126 12.18 -12.16 -6.10
N LEU A 127 10.88 -12.22 -5.88
CA LEU A 127 10.12 -13.46 -6.06
C LEU A 127 9.96 -13.83 -7.53
N LEU A 128 10.11 -12.87 -8.45
CA LEU A 128 9.97 -13.10 -9.89
C LEU A 128 11.28 -13.56 -10.54
N VAL A 129 12.40 -13.44 -9.86
CA VAL A 129 13.73 -13.78 -10.40
C VAL A 129 14.10 -15.24 -10.16
#